data_e115a35d838f11e769af54d1f1839ee5
#
_entry.id   e115a35d838f11e769af54d1f1839ee5
#
_cell.length_a   1.000
_cell.length_b   1.000
_cell.length_c   1.000
_cell.angle_alpha   90.00
_cell.angle_beta   90.00
_cell.angle_gamma   90.00
#
_symmetry.space_group_name_H-M   'P 1'
#
loop_
_entity.id
_entity.type
_entity.pdbx_description
1 polymer ?
#
loop_
_entity_poly.entity_id
_entity_poly.type
_entity_poly.pdbx_seq_one_letter_code
_entity_poly.pdbx_strand_id
1 'polypeptide(L)'
;MVEAYIMLNKLSKIRGFNDAFNLFNKTAILVCKGQQMDLNFERKKDITLENYLKMIKYKTAVLLGCSLKMAGCFSSNIKDMELLYKVGVNMGLAFQLQDDLLDIYSEKSGKKIGGDVLLNKKTLPYFIARQEASRQQKKGLMSIYGSKKHTNKVAKTLALFNLLDVKEKGAQFVALYFKKAFDCLEKVAAPKSKKANLIEYIDFLANRSY
;
A
#
# COMPACT_ATOMS: atom_id res chain seq x y z
N MET A 1 -10.08 -9.54 -13.62
CA MET A 1 -9.74 -10.87 -13.06
C MET A 1 -9.93 -12.00 -14.08
N VAL A 2 -11.09 -12.12 -14.74
CA VAL A 2 -11.36 -13.18 -15.75
C VAL A 2 -10.31 -13.18 -16.88
N GLU A 3 -9.99 -12.04 -17.47
CA GLU A 3 -8.96 -11.93 -18.50
C GLU A 3 -7.58 -12.41 -18.05
N ALA A 4 -7.21 -12.15 -16.77
CA ALA A 4 -5.95 -12.64 -16.23
C ALA A 4 -5.91 -14.18 -16.15
N TYR A 5 -7.05 -14.81 -15.83
CA TYR A 5 -7.17 -16.27 -15.91
C TYR A 5 -7.04 -16.79 -17.34
N ILE A 6 -7.67 -16.10 -18.32
CA ILE A 6 -7.56 -16.48 -19.73
C ILE A 6 -6.11 -16.37 -20.21
N MET A 7 -5.40 -15.30 -19.83
CA MET A 7 -3.98 -15.13 -20.17
C MET A 7 -3.11 -16.21 -19.52
N LEU A 8 -3.33 -16.49 -18.24
CA LEU A 8 -2.58 -17.49 -17.51
C LEU A 8 -2.79 -18.89 -18.10
N ASN A 9 -4.03 -19.20 -18.51
CA ASN A 9 -4.36 -20.51 -19.12
C ASN A 9 -3.64 -20.76 -20.45
N LYS A 10 -3.26 -19.70 -21.19
CA LYS A 10 -2.43 -19.86 -22.40
C LYS A 10 -1.06 -20.50 -22.10
N LEU A 11 -0.61 -20.41 -20.83
CA LEU A 11 0.64 -20.97 -20.35
C LEU A 11 0.48 -22.39 -19.76
N SER A 12 -0.70 -23.02 -19.88
CA SER A 12 -1.04 -24.29 -19.22
C SER A 12 -0.11 -25.46 -19.55
N LYS A 13 0.55 -25.43 -20.72
CA LYS A 13 1.52 -26.45 -21.15
C LYS A 13 2.97 -26.15 -20.75
N ILE A 14 3.23 -24.98 -20.12
CA ILE A 14 4.58 -24.55 -19.78
C ILE A 14 4.90 -25.02 -18.35
N ARG A 15 6.14 -25.49 -18.15
CA ARG A 15 6.65 -25.84 -16.81
C ARG A 15 6.52 -24.62 -15.87
N GLY A 16 6.01 -24.85 -14.66
CA GLY A 16 5.78 -23.78 -13.67
C GLY A 16 4.36 -23.22 -13.68
N PHE A 17 3.51 -23.62 -14.65
CA PHE A 17 2.11 -23.17 -14.73
C PHE A 17 1.34 -23.43 -13.43
N ASN A 18 1.44 -24.63 -12.86
CA ASN A 18 0.70 -24.98 -11.64
C ASN A 18 1.08 -24.09 -10.46
N ASP A 19 2.36 -23.75 -10.33
CA ASP A 19 2.84 -22.84 -9.27
C ASP A 19 2.32 -21.42 -9.50
N ALA A 20 2.38 -20.93 -10.72
CA ALA A 20 1.85 -19.62 -11.10
C ALA A 20 0.34 -19.55 -10.89
N PHE A 21 -0.40 -20.59 -11.28
CA PHE A 21 -1.86 -20.67 -11.09
C PHE A 21 -2.25 -20.71 -9.62
N ASN A 22 -1.57 -21.50 -8.81
CA ASN A 22 -1.78 -21.57 -7.37
C ASN A 22 -1.43 -20.24 -6.67
N LEU A 23 -0.34 -19.61 -7.07
CA LEU A 23 0.05 -18.29 -6.58
C LEU A 23 -1.03 -17.24 -6.89
N PHE A 24 -1.52 -17.24 -8.14
CA PHE A 24 -2.58 -16.31 -8.56
C PHE A 24 -3.87 -16.52 -7.78
N ASN A 25 -4.33 -17.76 -7.62
CA ASN A 25 -5.53 -18.09 -6.85
C ASN A 25 -5.43 -17.62 -5.39
N LYS A 26 -4.31 -17.94 -4.72
CA LYS A 26 -4.06 -17.50 -3.34
C LYS A 26 -4.07 -15.97 -3.23
N THR A 27 -3.49 -15.30 -4.22
CA THR A 27 -3.45 -13.83 -4.26
C THR A 27 -4.84 -13.24 -4.47
N ALA A 28 -5.63 -13.79 -5.39
CA ALA A 28 -7.01 -13.36 -5.63
C ALA A 28 -7.87 -13.44 -4.36
N ILE A 29 -7.74 -14.54 -3.61
CA ILE A 29 -8.43 -14.70 -2.31
C ILE A 29 -7.99 -13.61 -1.32
N LEU A 30 -6.68 -13.30 -1.24
CA LEU A 30 -6.18 -12.26 -0.34
C LEU A 30 -6.69 -10.88 -0.74
N VAL A 31 -6.71 -10.56 -2.03
CA VAL A 31 -7.25 -9.28 -2.53
C VAL A 31 -8.73 -9.14 -2.16
N CYS A 32 -9.54 -10.18 -2.35
CA CYS A 32 -10.94 -10.17 -1.93
C CYS A 32 -11.09 -9.98 -0.41
N LYS A 33 -10.25 -10.66 0.40
CA LYS A 33 -10.22 -10.46 1.85
C LYS A 33 -9.82 -9.04 2.23
N GLY A 34 -8.83 -8.46 1.55
CA GLY A 34 -8.40 -7.07 1.75
C GLY A 34 -9.51 -6.08 1.45
N GLN A 35 -10.23 -6.28 0.34
CA GLN A 35 -11.38 -5.45 -0.02
C GLN A 35 -12.53 -5.57 1.00
N GLN A 36 -12.80 -6.79 1.49
CA GLN A 36 -13.80 -6.99 2.54
C GLN A 36 -13.40 -6.32 3.87
N MET A 37 -12.09 -6.37 4.21
CA MET A 37 -11.60 -5.64 5.39
C MET A 37 -11.78 -4.14 5.25
N ASP A 38 -11.49 -3.56 4.08
CA ASP A 38 -11.66 -2.14 3.80
C ASP A 38 -13.12 -1.70 4.02
N LEU A 39 -14.09 -2.42 3.42
CA LEU A 39 -15.51 -2.17 3.61
C LEU A 39 -15.95 -2.31 5.09
N ASN A 40 -15.43 -3.31 5.79
CA ASN A 40 -15.74 -3.50 7.19
C ASN A 40 -15.18 -2.37 8.09
N PHE A 41 -14.05 -1.77 7.69
CA PHE A 41 -13.39 -0.70 8.45
C PHE A 41 -14.16 0.62 8.41
N GLU A 42 -14.99 0.85 7.39
CA GLU A 42 -15.88 2.02 7.33
C GLU A 42 -16.85 2.06 8.53
N ARG A 43 -17.25 0.87 9.03
CA ARG A 43 -18.22 0.72 10.12
C ARG A 43 -17.56 0.54 11.49
N LYS A 44 -16.29 0.15 11.55
CA LYS A 44 -15.55 -0.11 12.80
C LYS A 44 -14.99 1.16 13.41
N LYS A 45 -15.26 1.38 14.69
CA LYS A 45 -14.69 2.51 15.44
C LYS A 45 -13.24 2.28 15.82
N ASP A 46 -12.91 1.07 16.28
CA ASP A 46 -11.60 0.69 16.79
C ASP A 46 -10.83 -0.14 15.76
N ILE A 47 -9.98 0.55 15.00
CA ILE A 47 -9.05 -0.03 14.06
C ILE A 47 -7.66 0.36 14.52
N THR A 48 -6.72 -0.60 14.52
CA THR A 48 -5.30 -0.36 14.82
C THR A 48 -4.53 -0.09 13.53
N LEU A 49 -3.34 0.51 13.66
CA LEU A 49 -2.39 0.67 12.55
C LEU A 49 -2.04 -0.70 11.93
N GLU A 50 -1.89 -1.74 12.76
CA GLU A 50 -1.61 -3.09 12.29
C GLU A 50 -2.75 -3.65 11.42
N ASN A 51 -4.01 -3.47 11.85
CA ASN A 51 -5.18 -3.86 11.06
C ASN A 51 -5.20 -3.15 9.70
N TYR A 52 -4.91 -1.84 9.69
CA TYR A 52 -4.84 -1.04 8.48
C TYR A 52 -3.71 -1.53 7.57
N LEU A 53 -2.48 -1.72 8.07
CA LEU A 53 -1.37 -2.25 7.29
C LEU A 53 -1.66 -3.64 6.70
N LYS A 54 -2.33 -4.51 7.46
CA LYS A 54 -2.79 -5.80 6.97
C LYS A 54 -3.81 -5.67 5.84
N MET A 55 -4.74 -4.76 5.97
CA MET A 55 -5.76 -4.49 4.95
C MET A 55 -5.13 -4.01 3.66
N ILE A 56 -4.26 -2.99 3.67
CA ILE A 56 -3.60 -2.48 2.47
C ILE A 56 -2.63 -3.50 1.88
N LYS A 57 -1.97 -4.32 2.72
CA LYS A 57 -1.16 -5.43 2.25
C LYS A 57 -1.99 -6.39 1.41
N TYR A 58 -3.17 -6.79 1.90
CA TYR A 58 -4.02 -7.74 1.19
C TYR A 58 -4.70 -7.10 -0.04
N LYS A 59 -5.24 -5.89 0.09
CA LYS A 59 -5.97 -5.22 -0.97
C LYS A 59 -5.07 -4.82 -2.15
N THR A 60 -3.85 -4.36 -1.87
CA THR A 60 -2.95 -3.73 -2.87
C THR A 60 -1.62 -4.48 -3.01
N ALA A 61 -0.88 -4.66 -1.93
CA ALA A 61 0.52 -5.04 -2.00
C ALA A 61 0.76 -6.48 -2.46
N VAL A 62 -0.11 -7.44 -2.07
CA VAL A 62 0.06 -8.84 -2.47
C VAL A 62 -0.06 -9.04 -3.99
N LEU A 63 -0.79 -8.16 -4.69
CA LEU A 63 -0.92 -8.22 -6.14
C LEU A 63 0.40 -7.88 -6.84
N LEU A 64 1.10 -6.84 -6.37
CA LEU A 64 2.43 -6.50 -6.86
C LEU A 64 3.44 -7.62 -6.52
N GLY A 65 3.36 -8.17 -5.30
CA GLY A 65 4.15 -9.33 -4.90
C GLY A 65 3.92 -10.54 -5.81
N CYS A 66 2.66 -10.83 -6.12
CA CYS A 66 2.28 -11.90 -7.05
C CYS A 66 2.87 -11.67 -8.44
N SER A 67 2.76 -10.46 -8.98
CA SER A 67 3.24 -10.13 -10.33
C SER A 67 4.75 -10.37 -10.45
N LEU A 68 5.55 -9.92 -9.47
CA LEU A 68 7.00 -10.14 -9.49
C LEU A 68 7.37 -11.61 -9.23
N LYS A 69 6.69 -12.28 -8.30
CA LYS A 69 6.94 -13.71 -8.01
C LYS A 69 6.55 -14.60 -9.16
N MET A 70 5.50 -14.27 -9.91
CA MET A 70 4.99 -15.07 -11.02
C MET A 70 6.03 -15.28 -12.09
N ALA A 71 6.86 -14.29 -12.42
CA ALA A 71 7.98 -14.43 -13.32
C ALA A 71 8.97 -15.52 -12.85
N GLY A 72 9.15 -15.63 -11.53
CA GLY A 72 9.99 -16.65 -10.93
C GLY A 72 9.43 -18.08 -11.00
N CYS A 73 8.10 -18.27 -11.12
CA CYS A 73 7.48 -19.59 -11.26
C CYS A 73 7.97 -20.34 -12.49
N PHE A 74 8.41 -19.60 -13.51
CA PHE A 74 8.99 -20.16 -14.75
C PHE A 74 10.52 -20.27 -14.69
N SER A 75 11.12 -19.98 -13.54
CA SER A 75 12.55 -20.05 -13.24
C SER A 75 12.84 -21.21 -12.28
N SER A 76 14.10 -21.66 -12.21
CA SER A 76 14.52 -22.73 -11.27
C SER A 76 14.92 -22.19 -9.88
N ASN A 77 14.94 -20.87 -9.68
CA ASN A 77 15.47 -20.27 -8.45
C ASN A 77 14.35 -19.88 -7.47
N ILE A 78 14.00 -20.80 -6.58
CA ILE A 78 12.94 -20.60 -5.55
C ILE A 78 13.29 -19.47 -4.59
N LYS A 79 14.57 -19.27 -4.24
CA LYS A 79 15.01 -18.21 -3.32
C LYS A 79 14.72 -16.82 -3.91
N ASP A 80 15.01 -16.62 -5.17
CA ASP A 80 14.74 -15.35 -5.86
C ASP A 80 13.24 -15.08 -6.00
N MET A 81 12.41 -16.14 -6.18
CA MET A 81 10.96 -15.99 -6.17
C MET A 81 10.42 -15.35 -4.90
N GLU A 82 10.89 -15.82 -3.72
CA GLU A 82 10.44 -15.26 -2.43
C GLU A 82 10.98 -13.84 -2.20
N LEU A 83 12.19 -13.55 -2.67
CA LEU A 83 12.74 -12.20 -2.61
C LEU A 83 11.94 -11.25 -3.51
N LEU A 84 11.63 -11.63 -4.73
CA LEU A 84 10.80 -10.85 -5.67
C LEU A 84 9.39 -10.61 -5.12
N TYR A 85 8.79 -11.62 -4.47
CA TYR A 85 7.52 -11.42 -3.76
C TYR A 85 7.62 -10.33 -2.69
N LYS A 86 8.68 -10.36 -1.87
CA LYS A 86 8.92 -9.36 -0.82
C LYS A 86 9.17 -7.98 -1.42
N VAL A 87 9.90 -7.89 -2.54
CA VAL A 87 10.07 -6.61 -3.28
C VAL A 87 8.70 -6.04 -3.62
N GLY A 88 7.86 -6.80 -4.32
CA GLY A 88 6.54 -6.33 -4.75
C GLY A 88 5.61 -5.97 -3.60
N VAL A 89 5.60 -6.77 -2.51
CA VAL A 89 4.79 -6.46 -1.33
C VAL A 89 5.25 -5.16 -0.67
N ASN A 90 6.56 -4.94 -0.50
CA ASN A 90 7.05 -3.70 0.11
C ASN A 90 6.81 -2.49 -0.79
N MET A 91 6.99 -2.61 -2.11
CA MET A 91 6.61 -1.56 -3.07
C MET A 91 5.12 -1.21 -2.96
N GLY A 92 4.26 -2.23 -2.93
CA GLY A 92 2.82 -2.02 -2.86
C GLY A 92 2.36 -1.38 -1.56
N LEU A 93 3.01 -1.71 -0.43
CA LEU A 93 2.79 -1.03 0.84
C LEU A 93 3.24 0.43 0.77
N ALA A 94 4.47 0.70 0.30
CA ALA A 94 4.99 2.05 0.14
C ALA A 94 4.07 2.90 -0.76
N PHE A 95 3.65 2.34 -1.89
CA PHE A 95 2.76 3.00 -2.84
C PHE A 95 1.43 3.40 -2.19
N GLN A 96 0.77 2.48 -1.46
CA GLN A 96 -0.50 2.80 -0.81
C GLN A 96 -0.34 3.83 0.31
N LEU A 97 0.71 3.70 1.13
CA LEU A 97 1.01 4.68 2.19
C LEU A 97 1.29 6.07 1.61
N GLN A 98 1.94 6.14 0.44
CA GLN A 98 2.19 7.38 -0.28
C GLN A 98 0.88 7.96 -0.85
N ASP A 99 0.01 7.14 -1.42
CA ASP A 99 -1.31 7.59 -1.90
C ASP A 99 -2.16 8.21 -0.79
N ASP A 100 -2.12 7.64 0.42
CA ASP A 100 -2.83 8.18 1.59
C ASP A 100 -2.32 9.58 2.00
N LEU A 101 -1.00 9.82 1.87
CA LEU A 101 -0.42 11.15 2.09
C LEU A 101 -0.77 12.12 0.96
N LEU A 102 -0.74 11.65 -0.29
CA LEU A 102 -1.10 12.46 -1.45
C LEU A 102 -2.56 12.92 -1.39
N ASP A 103 -3.48 12.12 -0.86
CA ASP A 103 -4.90 12.49 -0.70
C ASP A 103 -5.07 13.78 0.10
N ILE A 104 -4.24 14.02 1.12
CA ILE A 104 -4.38 15.17 2.02
C ILE A 104 -3.39 16.31 1.72
N TYR A 105 -2.24 16.03 1.09
CA TYR A 105 -1.15 17.00 0.92
C TYR A 105 -0.87 17.40 -0.53
N SER A 106 -1.44 16.73 -1.55
CA SER A 106 -1.16 17.04 -2.95
C SER A 106 -2.23 17.91 -3.58
N GLU A 107 -1.84 19.09 -4.04
CA GLU A 107 -2.67 19.97 -4.87
C GLU A 107 -2.66 19.55 -6.35
N LYS A 108 -1.66 18.79 -6.77
CA LYS A 108 -1.39 18.44 -8.18
C LYS A 108 -2.16 17.22 -8.68
N SER A 109 -2.85 16.49 -7.80
CA SER A 109 -3.48 15.21 -8.19
C SER A 109 -4.75 15.36 -9.05
N GLY A 110 -5.25 16.58 -9.26
CA GLY A 110 -6.53 16.83 -9.93
C GLY A 110 -7.75 16.30 -9.16
N LYS A 111 -7.52 15.64 -8.01
CA LYS A 111 -8.56 15.15 -7.10
C LYS A 111 -8.85 16.19 -6.02
N LYS A 112 -10.06 16.15 -5.48
CA LYS A 112 -10.43 16.97 -4.33
C LYS A 112 -9.59 16.56 -3.12
N ILE A 113 -8.83 17.49 -2.55
CA ILE A 113 -7.98 17.26 -1.37
C ILE A 113 -8.81 16.72 -0.20
N GLY A 114 -8.29 15.68 0.49
CA GLY A 114 -8.88 15.13 1.71
C GLY A 114 -10.11 14.27 1.47
N GLY A 115 -10.20 13.59 0.33
CA GLY A 115 -11.28 12.66 0.02
C GLY A 115 -11.46 11.61 1.11
N ASP A 116 -10.39 11.01 1.61
CA ASP A 116 -10.41 10.03 2.69
C ASP A 116 -10.89 10.62 4.02
N VAL A 117 -10.51 11.86 4.31
CA VAL A 117 -10.99 12.59 5.50
C VAL A 117 -12.50 12.82 5.42
N LEU A 118 -13.01 13.23 4.27
CA LEU A 118 -14.44 13.44 4.06
C LEU A 118 -15.25 12.16 4.26
N LEU A 119 -14.69 11.02 3.82
CA LEU A 119 -15.29 9.69 3.96
C LEU A 119 -15.04 9.04 5.33
N ASN A 120 -14.39 9.74 6.27
CA ASN A 120 -14.00 9.21 7.59
C ASN A 120 -13.09 7.98 7.55
N LYS A 121 -12.36 7.78 6.46
CA LYS A 121 -11.40 6.68 6.36
C LYS A 121 -10.22 6.92 7.28
N LYS A 122 -9.85 5.88 8.00
CA LYS A 122 -8.69 5.88 8.90
C LYS A 122 -7.49 5.33 8.13
N THR A 123 -6.78 6.23 7.46
CA THR A 123 -5.57 5.94 6.67
C THR A 123 -4.31 6.30 7.44
N LEU A 124 -3.13 6.15 6.84
CA LEU A 124 -1.85 6.40 7.52
C LEU A 124 -1.82 7.75 8.29
N PRO A 125 -2.22 8.89 7.69
CA PRO A 125 -2.19 10.18 8.39
C PRO A 125 -3.00 10.18 9.69
N TYR A 126 -4.17 9.52 9.71
CA TYR A 126 -4.98 9.39 10.92
C TYR A 126 -4.27 8.63 12.02
N PHE A 127 -3.60 7.51 11.69
CA PHE A 127 -2.91 6.70 12.71
C PHE A 127 -1.70 7.40 13.29
N ILE A 128 -0.92 8.10 12.45
CA ILE A 128 0.20 8.93 12.94
C ILE A 128 -0.34 10.02 13.86
N ALA A 129 -1.34 10.79 13.43
CA ALA A 129 -1.92 11.84 14.26
C ALA A 129 -2.47 11.27 15.58
N ARG A 130 -3.14 10.11 15.55
CA ARG A 130 -3.65 9.47 16.78
C ARG A 130 -2.53 9.04 17.73
N GLN A 131 -1.36 8.63 17.21
CA GLN A 131 -0.21 8.24 18.02
C GLN A 131 0.42 9.47 18.70
N GLU A 132 0.67 10.53 17.94
CA GLU A 132 1.39 11.73 18.37
C GLU A 132 0.56 12.70 19.21
N ALA A 133 -0.76 12.67 19.05
CA ALA A 133 -1.67 13.60 19.66
C ALA A 133 -1.73 13.48 21.19
N SER A 134 -1.78 14.60 21.90
CA SER A 134 -2.16 14.69 23.30
C SER A 134 -3.59 14.19 23.54
N ARG A 135 -3.96 13.98 24.79
CA ARG A 135 -5.33 13.54 25.16
C ARG A 135 -6.42 14.47 24.60
N GLN A 136 -6.19 15.78 24.62
CA GLN A 136 -7.15 16.77 24.11
C GLN A 136 -7.22 16.72 22.58
N GLN A 137 -6.08 16.64 21.91
CA GLN A 137 -6.01 16.53 20.44
C GLN A 137 -6.64 15.22 19.93
N LYS A 138 -6.48 14.10 20.66
CA LYS A 138 -7.17 12.83 20.35
C LYS A 138 -8.69 12.99 20.39
N LYS A 139 -9.23 13.69 21.39
CA LYS A 139 -10.68 13.99 21.46
C LYS A 139 -11.11 14.82 20.24
N GLY A 140 -10.32 15.85 19.88
CA GLY A 140 -10.56 16.68 18.70
C GLY A 140 -10.57 15.86 17.41
N LEU A 141 -9.56 15.02 17.19
CA LEU A 141 -9.46 14.13 16.04
C LEU A 141 -10.67 13.19 15.93
N MET A 142 -11.06 12.58 17.04
CA MET A 142 -12.23 11.69 17.08
C MET A 142 -13.52 12.43 16.77
N SER A 143 -13.68 13.66 17.25
CA SER A 143 -14.83 14.52 16.95
C SER A 143 -14.90 14.85 15.46
N ILE A 144 -13.77 15.20 14.84
CA ILE A 144 -13.69 15.48 13.39
C ILE A 144 -14.10 14.23 12.58
N TYR A 145 -13.51 13.08 12.89
CA TYR A 145 -13.78 11.81 12.17
C TYR A 145 -15.15 11.20 12.51
N GLY A 146 -15.79 11.59 13.61
CA GLY A 146 -17.16 11.20 13.95
C GLY A 146 -18.22 12.07 13.30
N SER A 147 -17.83 13.24 12.76
CA SER A 147 -18.77 14.20 12.18
C SER A 147 -19.18 13.82 10.77
N LYS A 148 -20.50 13.92 10.49
CA LYS A 148 -21.06 13.84 9.13
C LYS A 148 -21.02 15.20 8.41
N LYS A 149 -20.74 16.31 9.14
CA LYS A 149 -20.64 17.65 8.56
C LYS A 149 -19.31 17.81 7.83
N HIS A 150 -19.35 18.26 6.60
CA HIS A 150 -18.16 18.46 5.77
C HIS A 150 -17.57 19.87 5.87
N THR A 151 -18.29 20.82 6.45
CA THR A 151 -17.84 22.22 6.55
C THR A 151 -16.53 22.32 7.35
N ASN A 152 -15.50 22.82 6.69
CA ASN A 152 -14.15 23.00 7.27
C ASN A 152 -13.48 21.73 7.83
N LYS A 153 -14.02 20.53 7.53
CA LYS A 153 -13.49 19.27 8.07
C LYS A 153 -12.07 19.01 7.62
N VAL A 154 -11.79 19.12 6.30
CA VAL A 154 -10.46 18.92 5.74
C VAL A 154 -9.48 19.97 6.30
N ALA A 155 -9.85 21.24 6.33
CA ALA A 155 -8.99 22.30 6.85
C ALA A 155 -8.62 22.08 8.33
N LYS A 156 -9.59 21.69 9.17
CA LYS A 156 -9.33 21.38 10.59
C LYS A 156 -8.44 20.17 10.76
N THR A 157 -8.62 19.14 9.91
CA THR A 157 -7.78 17.94 9.93
C THR A 157 -6.36 18.28 9.51
N LEU A 158 -6.20 19.03 8.42
CA LEU A 158 -4.89 19.44 7.91
C LEU A 158 -4.13 20.31 8.93
N ALA A 159 -4.80 21.24 9.57
CA ALA A 159 -4.21 22.06 10.63
C ALA A 159 -3.67 21.19 11.79
N LEU A 160 -4.46 20.19 12.23
CA LEU A 160 -4.03 19.27 13.28
C LEU A 160 -2.87 18.36 12.79
N PHE A 161 -2.92 17.89 11.56
CA PHE A 161 -1.88 17.04 10.99
C PHE A 161 -0.55 17.79 10.83
N ASN A 162 -0.60 19.05 10.42
CA ASN A 162 0.59 19.91 10.35
C ASN A 162 1.20 20.16 11.74
N LEU A 163 0.36 20.40 12.75
CA LEU A 163 0.83 20.59 14.13
C LEU A 163 1.54 19.34 14.71
N LEU A 164 1.23 18.17 14.19
CA LEU A 164 1.74 16.87 14.66
C LEU A 164 2.84 16.28 13.72
N ASP A 165 3.31 17.05 12.74
CA ASP A 165 4.32 16.65 11.77
C ASP A 165 3.96 15.36 11.01
N VAL A 166 2.66 15.17 10.71
CA VAL A 166 2.14 13.94 10.12
C VAL A 166 2.72 13.69 8.73
N LYS A 167 2.97 14.75 7.95
CA LYS A 167 3.55 14.65 6.61
C LYS A 167 4.95 14.03 6.66
N GLU A 168 5.82 14.58 7.49
CA GLU A 168 7.22 14.17 7.64
C GLU A 168 7.32 12.75 8.19
N LYS A 169 6.54 12.45 9.23
CA LYS A 169 6.48 11.10 9.81
C LYS A 169 5.91 10.08 8.84
N GLY A 170 4.90 10.46 8.08
CA GLY A 170 4.35 9.63 7.02
C GLY A 170 5.36 9.35 5.91
N ALA A 171 6.10 10.36 5.47
CA ALA A 171 7.17 10.18 4.49
C ALA A 171 8.25 9.21 4.98
N GLN A 172 8.60 9.23 6.27
CA GLN A 172 9.51 8.26 6.86
C GLN A 172 8.96 6.83 6.79
N PHE A 173 7.65 6.64 7.03
CA PHE A 173 7.00 5.33 6.87
C PHE A 173 7.09 4.83 5.43
N VAL A 174 6.81 5.69 4.45
CA VAL A 174 6.92 5.37 3.02
C VAL A 174 8.34 4.97 2.67
N ALA A 175 9.33 5.80 3.06
CA ALA A 175 10.75 5.54 2.81
C ALA A 175 11.23 4.21 3.41
N LEU A 176 10.75 3.84 4.60
CA LEU A 176 11.06 2.56 5.22
C LEU A 176 10.66 1.36 4.35
N TYR A 177 9.46 1.40 3.73
CA TYR A 177 9.00 0.31 2.89
C TYR A 177 9.69 0.28 1.52
N PHE A 178 10.01 1.43 0.92
CA PHE A 178 10.85 1.47 -0.27
C PHE A 178 12.25 0.91 0.03
N LYS A 179 12.87 1.31 1.15
CA LYS A 179 14.15 0.74 1.58
C LYS A 179 14.07 -0.78 1.71
N LYS A 180 13.04 -1.33 2.36
CA LYS A 180 12.83 -2.79 2.45
C LYS A 180 12.70 -3.46 1.08
N ALA A 181 12.09 -2.78 0.10
CA ALA A 181 12.01 -3.29 -1.26
C ALA A 181 13.39 -3.37 -1.91
N PHE A 182 14.19 -2.30 -1.81
CA PHE A 182 15.57 -2.30 -2.30
C PHE A 182 16.45 -3.35 -1.61
N ASP A 183 16.41 -3.45 -0.28
CA ASP A 183 17.17 -4.45 0.49
C ASP A 183 16.84 -5.90 0.07
N CYS A 184 15.59 -6.15 -0.34
CA CYS A 184 15.19 -7.44 -0.90
C CYS A 184 15.71 -7.63 -2.33
N LEU A 185 15.64 -6.58 -3.17
CA LEU A 185 16.06 -6.64 -4.57
C LEU A 185 17.58 -6.82 -4.71
N GLU A 186 18.37 -6.23 -3.82
CA GLU A 186 19.82 -6.43 -3.79
C GLU A 186 20.19 -7.90 -3.60
N LYS A 187 19.44 -8.64 -2.78
CA LYS A 187 19.67 -10.05 -2.47
C LYS A 187 19.26 -11.01 -3.58
N VAL A 188 18.52 -10.56 -4.60
CA VAL A 188 18.18 -11.35 -5.78
C VAL A 188 19.45 -11.63 -6.58
N ALA A 189 19.68 -12.89 -6.96
CA ALA A 189 20.93 -13.34 -7.59
C ALA A 189 21.12 -12.83 -9.05
N ALA A 190 20.10 -12.19 -9.64
CA ALA A 190 20.19 -11.64 -10.98
C ALA A 190 21.24 -10.51 -11.08
N PRO A 191 21.97 -10.41 -12.22
CA PRO A 191 22.91 -9.33 -12.48
C PRO A 191 22.24 -7.94 -12.39
N LYS A 192 23.02 -6.90 -12.01
CA LYS A 192 22.53 -5.52 -11.89
C LYS A 192 21.80 -5.04 -13.16
N SER A 193 22.33 -5.36 -14.34
CA SER A 193 21.71 -5.01 -15.64
C SER A 193 20.29 -5.57 -15.80
N LYS A 194 20.01 -6.76 -15.27
CA LYS A 194 18.67 -7.37 -15.32
C LYS A 194 17.71 -6.77 -14.27
N LYS A 195 18.24 -6.12 -13.23
CA LYS A 195 17.46 -5.44 -12.19
C LYS A 195 17.24 -3.95 -12.48
N ALA A 196 17.94 -3.38 -13.46
CA ALA A 196 17.96 -1.94 -13.72
C ALA A 196 16.57 -1.33 -13.89
N ASN A 197 15.74 -1.89 -14.76
CA ASN A 197 14.39 -1.38 -15.01
C ASN A 197 13.50 -1.42 -13.76
N LEU A 198 13.67 -2.45 -12.90
CA LEU A 198 12.90 -2.54 -11.67
C LEU A 198 13.40 -1.53 -10.63
N ILE A 199 14.70 -1.29 -10.56
CA ILE A 199 15.30 -0.24 -9.72
C ILE A 199 14.76 1.12 -10.15
N GLU A 200 14.85 1.45 -11.43
CA GLU A 200 14.34 2.72 -11.99
C GLU A 200 12.86 2.91 -11.70
N TYR A 201 12.06 1.84 -11.81
CA TYR A 201 10.63 1.91 -11.50
C TYR A 201 10.36 2.13 -10.01
N ILE A 202 11.12 1.51 -9.12
CA ILE A 202 11.01 1.75 -7.68
C ILE A 202 11.40 3.20 -7.35
N ASP A 203 12.48 3.70 -7.92
CA ASP A 203 12.92 5.08 -7.75
C ASP A 203 11.89 6.07 -8.28
N PHE A 204 11.30 5.81 -9.45
CA PHE A 204 10.21 6.61 -9.99
C PHE A 204 9.02 6.69 -9.03
N LEU A 205 8.60 5.56 -8.46
CA LEU A 205 7.52 5.53 -7.48
C LEU A 205 7.89 6.26 -6.18
N ALA A 206 9.13 6.08 -5.70
CA ALA A 206 9.60 6.71 -4.47
C ALA A 206 9.67 8.24 -4.57
N ASN A 207 9.97 8.77 -5.76
CA ASN A 207 10.12 10.20 -6.04
C ASN A 207 8.82 10.90 -6.48
N ARG A 208 7.67 10.24 -6.39
CA ARG A 208 6.36 10.90 -6.62
C ARG A 208 6.19 12.01 -5.59
N SER A 209 6.11 13.26 -6.08
CA SER A 209 6.01 14.45 -5.22
C SER A 209 4.59 14.67 -4.67
N TYR A 210 4.52 15.19 -3.45
CA TYR A 210 3.33 15.70 -2.77
C TYR A 210 2.98 17.09 -3.25
#